data_ee1961206364998e2bbffd7015c56768
#
_entry.id   ee1961206364998e2bbffd7015c56768
#
_cell.length_a   1.000
_cell.length_b   1.000
_cell.length_c   1.000
_cell.angle_alpha   90.00
_cell.angle_beta   90.00
_cell.angle_gamma   90.00
#
_symmetry.space_group_name_H-M   'P 1'
#
loop_
_entity.id
_entity.type
_entity.pdbx_description
1 polymer ?
#
loop_
_entity_poly.entity_id
_entity_poly.type
_entity_poly.pdbx_seq_one_letter_code
_entity_poly.pdbx_strand_id
1 'polypeptide(L)'
;VHKKFNGAIAILAGDALHDLAFEILSDKKTHKNPNIRIKLINKLSIILGSKGLAGGQSLDLLLENKKVNKSEILDMYFMKTAALFSYCCSSPFILSNKNNNYIKFAENYGKLYGLIFQIIDDIIDERENFKTLGKTPGKDKKQGKSTFISSSNKKYVINFCHTNINNFINMNKFYFNKWNILEEVLLLLLKKL
;
A
#
# COMPACT_ATOMS: atom_id res chain seq x y z
N VAL A 1 19.64 -4.08 -3.49
CA VAL A 1 20.74 -3.41 -2.77
C VAL A 1 21.64 -4.46 -2.11
N HIS A 2 21.16 -5.29 -1.18
CA HIS A 2 21.95 -6.26 -0.40
C HIS A 2 22.76 -7.27 -1.24
N LYS A 3 22.26 -7.70 -2.41
CA LYS A 3 23.01 -8.59 -3.33
C LYS A 3 24.17 -7.90 -4.04
N LYS A 4 24.11 -6.58 -4.23
CA LYS A 4 25.16 -5.83 -4.95
C LYS A 4 26.19 -5.23 -3.97
N PHE A 5 25.76 -4.81 -2.80
CA PHE A 5 26.62 -4.14 -1.83
C PHE A 5 26.90 -5.01 -0.59
N ASN A 6 25.99 -5.13 0.35
CA ASN A 6 25.89 -6.09 1.45
C ASN A 6 24.67 -5.76 2.32
N GLY A 7 24.41 -6.55 3.36
CA GLY A 7 23.25 -6.36 4.24
C GLY A 7 23.32 -5.07 5.06
N ALA A 8 24.50 -4.74 5.60
CA ALA A 8 24.68 -3.53 6.41
C ALA A 8 24.40 -2.25 5.61
N ILE A 9 24.98 -2.14 4.41
CA ILE A 9 24.71 -1.00 3.51
C ILE A 9 23.23 -0.93 3.10
N ALA A 10 22.56 -2.08 2.92
CA ALA A 10 21.14 -2.09 2.58
C ALA A 10 20.27 -1.52 3.71
N ILE A 11 20.58 -1.85 4.97
CA ILE A 11 19.91 -1.31 6.15
C ILE A 11 20.14 0.20 6.26
N LEU A 12 21.42 0.63 6.25
CA LEU A 12 21.77 2.06 6.34
C LEU A 12 21.13 2.89 5.21
N ALA A 13 21.03 2.35 3.99
CA ALA A 13 20.36 3.02 2.89
C ALA A 13 18.84 3.16 3.15
N GLY A 14 18.22 2.16 3.76
CA GLY A 14 16.81 2.23 4.17
C GLY A 14 16.59 3.30 5.25
N ASP A 15 17.44 3.33 6.27
CA ASP A 15 17.36 4.31 7.35
C ASP A 15 17.58 5.74 6.83
N ALA A 16 18.59 5.94 5.96
CA ALA A 16 18.84 7.25 5.35
C ALA A 16 17.65 7.72 4.47
N LEU A 17 17.00 6.83 3.73
CA LEU A 17 15.80 7.18 2.94
C LEU A 17 14.60 7.50 3.84
N HIS A 18 14.47 6.80 4.97
CA HIS A 18 13.44 7.08 5.96
C HIS A 18 13.64 8.50 6.54
N ASP A 19 14.84 8.84 6.98
CA ASP A 19 15.15 10.15 7.55
C ASP A 19 15.01 11.27 6.51
N LEU A 20 15.44 11.02 5.26
CA LEU A 20 15.27 11.96 4.15
C LEU A 20 13.79 12.31 3.91
N ALA A 21 12.87 11.37 4.11
CA ALA A 21 11.44 11.67 3.98
C ALA A 21 10.97 12.71 5.01
N PHE A 22 11.44 12.63 6.25
CA PHE A 22 11.13 13.61 7.29
C PHE A 22 11.86 14.95 7.07
N GLU A 23 13.09 14.92 6.59
CA GLU A 23 13.84 16.12 6.19
C GLU A 23 13.05 16.91 5.12
N ILE A 24 12.65 16.24 4.03
CA ILE A 24 11.87 16.85 2.94
C ILE A 24 10.55 17.42 3.48
N LEU A 25 9.80 16.67 4.29
CA LEU A 25 8.51 17.10 4.80
C LEU A 25 8.63 18.28 5.78
N SER A 26 9.75 18.42 6.50
CA SER A 26 10.00 19.52 7.42
C SER A 26 10.48 20.80 6.73
N ASP A 27 11.03 20.72 5.53
CA ASP A 27 11.59 21.85 4.80
C ASP A 27 10.49 22.89 4.44
N LYS A 28 10.84 24.16 4.57
CA LYS A 28 9.97 25.30 4.15
C LYS A 28 9.62 25.25 2.65
N LYS A 29 10.48 24.64 1.82
CA LYS A 29 10.23 24.45 0.38
C LYS A 29 9.07 23.50 0.12
N THR A 30 8.81 22.52 1.00
CA THR A 30 7.67 21.62 0.87
C THR A 30 6.34 22.34 1.06
N HIS A 31 6.24 23.23 2.06
CA HIS A 31 5.10 24.11 2.23
C HIS A 31 5.43 25.27 3.16
N LYS A 32 4.96 26.51 2.85
CA LYS A 32 5.23 27.71 3.65
C LYS A 32 4.61 27.62 5.07
N ASN A 33 3.38 27.07 5.17
CA ASN A 33 2.69 26.93 6.45
C ASN A 33 3.24 25.73 7.25
N PRO A 34 3.84 25.96 8.45
CA PRO A 34 4.41 24.90 9.27
C PRO A 34 3.36 23.88 9.76
N ASN A 35 2.10 24.30 9.98
CA ASN A 35 1.04 23.41 10.43
C ASN A 35 0.73 22.32 9.39
N ILE A 36 0.84 22.63 8.09
CA ILE A 36 0.67 21.65 7.02
C ILE A 36 1.84 20.66 7.02
N ARG A 37 3.07 21.12 7.19
CA ARG A 37 4.24 20.24 7.31
C ARG A 37 4.14 19.34 8.52
N ILE A 38 3.79 19.87 9.69
CA ILE A 38 3.57 19.07 10.91
C ILE A 38 2.46 18.05 10.73
N LYS A 39 1.35 18.39 10.06
CA LYS A 39 0.26 17.46 9.76
C LYS A 39 0.73 16.29 8.89
N LEU A 40 1.56 16.55 7.86
CA LEU A 40 2.12 15.52 6.99
C LEU A 40 3.11 14.62 7.75
N ILE A 41 4.01 15.21 8.52
CA ILE A 41 4.99 14.47 9.35
C ILE A 41 4.27 13.56 10.35
N ASN A 42 3.28 14.09 11.08
CA ASN A 42 2.51 13.32 12.05
C ASN A 42 1.79 12.14 11.39
N LYS A 43 1.12 12.38 10.25
CA LYS A 43 0.45 11.28 9.51
C LYS A 43 1.45 10.23 9.04
N LEU A 44 2.60 10.64 8.50
CA LEU A 44 3.63 9.71 8.05
C LEU A 44 4.19 8.89 9.22
N SER A 45 4.52 9.51 10.33
CA SER A 45 5.08 8.81 11.50
C SER A 45 4.13 7.75 12.07
N ILE A 46 2.81 8.03 12.12
CA ILE A 46 1.80 7.06 12.55
C ILE A 46 1.75 5.87 11.58
N ILE A 47 1.78 6.16 10.27
CA ILE A 47 1.68 5.13 9.22
C ILE A 47 2.94 4.27 9.12
N LEU A 48 4.11 4.82 9.39
CA LEU A 48 5.35 4.03 9.39
C LEU A 48 5.52 3.21 10.68
N GLY A 49 4.91 3.63 11.77
CA GLY A 49 5.05 3.06 13.11
C GLY A 49 4.29 1.75 13.34
N SER A 50 4.12 1.43 14.64
CA SER A 50 3.45 0.21 15.11
C SER A 50 1.98 0.08 14.70
N LYS A 51 1.30 1.19 14.44
CA LYS A 51 -0.09 1.21 13.93
C LYS A 51 -0.19 1.18 12.40
N GLY A 52 0.92 1.06 11.71
CA GLY A 52 1.02 1.03 10.25
C GLY A 52 2.04 0.01 9.78
N LEU A 53 2.99 0.42 8.93
CA LEU A 53 3.89 -0.47 8.21
C LEU A 53 4.70 -1.41 9.12
N ALA A 54 5.33 -0.88 10.17
CA ALA A 54 6.11 -1.69 11.09
C ALA A 54 5.23 -2.72 11.82
N GLY A 55 4.05 -2.31 12.30
CA GLY A 55 3.07 -3.23 12.89
C GLY A 55 2.54 -4.26 11.90
N GLY A 56 2.23 -3.85 10.67
CA GLY A 56 1.79 -4.74 9.59
C GLY A 56 2.86 -5.77 9.22
N GLN A 57 4.13 -5.38 9.16
CA GLN A 57 5.24 -6.30 8.94
C GLN A 57 5.44 -7.27 10.13
N SER A 58 5.26 -6.80 11.35
CA SER A 58 5.28 -7.65 12.54
C SER A 58 4.16 -8.69 12.52
N LEU A 59 2.93 -8.28 12.12
CA LEU A 59 1.81 -9.20 11.94
C LEU A 59 2.10 -10.24 10.85
N ASP A 60 2.64 -9.83 9.70
CA ASP A 60 3.00 -10.74 8.60
C ASP A 60 3.91 -11.88 9.10
N LEU A 61 4.95 -11.53 9.89
CA LEU A 61 5.85 -12.51 10.50
C LEU A 61 5.16 -13.39 11.57
N LEU A 62 4.30 -12.80 12.39
CA LEU A 62 3.57 -13.53 13.44
C LEU A 62 2.54 -14.50 12.88
N LEU A 63 2.02 -14.24 11.67
CA LEU A 63 1.01 -15.06 11.01
C LEU A 63 1.62 -16.19 10.15
N GLU A 64 2.95 -16.23 9.97
CA GLU A 64 3.62 -17.32 9.24
C GLU A 64 3.29 -18.69 9.87
N ASN A 65 2.99 -19.67 9.02
CA ASN A 65 2.63 -21.05 9.39
C ASN A 65 1.40 -21.19 10.30
N LYS A 66 0.53 -20.16 10.36
CA LYS A 66 -0.72 -20.21 11.13
C LYS A 66 -1.94 -20.28 10.23
N LYS A 67 -3.03 -20.87 10.76
CA LYS A 67 -4.35 -20.73 10.16
C LYS A 67 -4.89 -19.35 10.52
N VAL A 68 -5.04 -18.49 9.51
CA VAL A 68 -5.47 -17.10 9.66
C VAL A 68 -6.79 -16.91 8.92
N ASN A 69 -7.71 -16.15 9.48
CA ASN A 69 -8.94 -15.80 8.80
C ASN A 69 -8.71 -14.65 7.80
N LYS A 70 -9.66 -14.50 6.86
CA LYS A 70 -9.55 -13.50 5.78
C LYS A 70 -9.47 -12.05 6.29
N SER A 71 -10.17 -11.75 7.38
CA SER A 71 -10.19 -10.39 7.95
C SER A 71 -8.80 -10.03 8.48
N GLU A 72 -8.16 -10.93 9.21
CA GLU A 72 -6.81 -10.71 9.75
C GLU A 72 -5.78 -10.48 8.63
N ILE A 73 -5.90 -11.21 7.50
CA ILE A 73 -5.03 -11.02 6.34
C ILE A 73 -5.27 -9.63 5.71
N LEU A 74 -6.53 -9.22 5.55
CA LEU A 74 -6.86 -7.91 5.00
C LEU A 74 -6.39 -6.78 5.92
N ASP A 75 -6.52 -6.94 7.25
CA ASP A 75 -6.01 -5.95 8.22
C ASP A 75 -4.49 -5.84 8.16
N MET A 76 -3.79 -6.96 8.04
CA MET A 76 -2.34 -6.98 7.85
C MET A 76 -1.93 -6.30 6.53
N TYR A 77 -2.61 -6.58 5.40
CA TYR A 77 -2.35 -5.90 4.11
C TYR A 77 -2.62 -4.41 4.19
N PHE A 78 -3.68 -4.03 4.92
CA PHE A 78 -3.99 -2.64 5.14
C PHE A 78 -2.83 -1.94 5.87
N MET A 79 -2.36 -2.50 6.97
CA MET A 79 -1.28 -1.91 7.75
C MET A 79 0.04 -1.91 6.98
N LYS A 80 0.44 -3.07 6.43
CA LYS A 80 1.74 -3.28 5.80
C LYS A 80 1.90 -2.50 4.48
N THR A 81 0.82 -2.34 3.72
CA THR A 81 0.90 -1.83 2.34
C THR A 81 -0.06 -0.66 2.10
N ALA A 82 -1.37 -0.83 2.31
CA ALA A 82 -2.37 0.13 1.90
C ALA A 82 -2.30 1.46 2.65
N ALA A 83 -1.82 1.46 3.89
CA ALA A 83 -1.67 2.68 4.70
C ALA A 83 -0.73 3.71 4.06
N LEU A 84 0.40 3.26 3.49
CA LEU A 84 1.33 4.17 2.81
C LEU A 84 0.74 4.70 1.49
N PHE A 85 0.06 3.87 0.71
CA PHE A 85 -0.66 4.34 -0.48
C PHE A 85 -1.72 5.39 -0.13
N SER A 86 -2.46 5.17 0.97
CA SER A 86 -3.42 6.15 1.49
C SER A 86 -2.77 7.50 1.81
N TYR A 87 -1.61 7.47 2.45
CA TYR A 87 -0.83 8.66 2.74
C TYR A 87 -0.37 9.37 1.46
N CYS A 88 0.26 8.63 0.55
CA CYS A 88 0.77 9.19 -0.70
C CYS A 88 -0.34 9.85 -1.54
N CYS A 89 -1.51 9.21 -1.66
CA CYS A 89 -2.64 9.77 -2.40
C CYS A 89 -3.25 11.00 -1.72
N SER A 90 -3.29 11.05 -0.39
CA SER A 90 -3.89 12.16 0.34
C SER A 90 -2.96 13.36 0.54
N SER A 91 -1.65 13.16 0.53
CA SER A 91 -0.65 14.22 0.78
C SER A 91 -0.75 15.42 -0.18
N PRO A 92 -0.95 15.27 -1.51
CA PRO A 92 -1.12 16.39 -2.43
C PRO A 92 -2.35 17.25 -2.09
N PHE A 93 -3.43 16.63 -1.60
CA PHE A 93 -4.64 17.36 -1.20
C PHE A 93 -4.45 18.11 0.12
N ILE A 94 -3.63 17.58 1.03
CA ILE A 94 -3.23 18.27 2.27
C ILE A 94 -2.33 19.45 1.92
N LEU A 95 -1.32 19.25 1.06
CA LEU A 95 -0.43 20.31 0.58
C LEU A 95 -1.19 21.44 -0.13
N SER A 96 -2.20 21.09 -0.93
CA SER A 96 -3.04 22.05 -1.64
C SER A 96 -4.14 22.66 -0.78
N ASN A 97 -4.15 22.40 0.54
CA ASN A 97 -5.14 22.87 1.49
C ASN A 97 -6.59 22.62 1.03
N LYS A 98 -6.84 21.46 0.42
CA LYS A 98 -8.18 21.03 0.00
C LYS A 98 -9.04 20.69 1.21
N ASN A 99 -10.37 20.81 1.05
CA ASN A 99 -11.30 20.44 2.09
C ASN A 99 -11.24 18.95 2.45
N ASN A 100 -11.76 18.60 3.62
CA ASN A 100 -11.67 17.24 4.17
C ASN A 100 -12.31 16.16 3.27
N ASN A 101 -13.32 16.49 2.46
CA ASN A 101 -13.97 15.52 1.58
C ASN A 101 -13.00 15.02 0.49
N TYR A 102 -12.21 15.92 -0.11
CA TYR A 102 -11.17 15.55 -1.07
C TYR A 102 -10.06 14.72 -0.43
N ILE A 103 -9.63 15.12 0.77
CA ILE A 103 -8.60 14.38 1.51
C ILE A 103 -9.10 12.98 1.84
N LYS A 104 -10.33 12.83 2.34
CA LYS A 104 -10.94 11.54 2.67
C LYS A 104 -11.15 10.65 1.44
N PHE A 105 -11.58 11.24 0.32
CA PHE A 105 -11.64 10.51 -0.95
C PHE A 105 -10.29 9.95 -1.33
N ALA A 106 -9.23 10.77 -1.32
CA ALA A 106 -7.87 10.35 -1.70
C ALA A 106 -7.29 9.31 -0.73
N GLU A 107 -7.58 9.42 0.57
CA GLU A 107 -7.23 8.39 1.56
C GLU A 107 -7.88 7.05 1.24
N ASN A 108 -9.18 7.04 0.97
CA ASN A 108 -9.92 5.83 0.66
C ASN A 108 -9.51 5.24 -0.70
N TYR A 109 -9.22 6.09 -1.68
CA TYR A 109 -8.67 5.70 -2.97
C TYR A 109 -7.33 4.97 -2.79
N GLY A 110 -6.39 5.58 -2.05
CA GLY A 110 -5.09 4.98 -1.80
C GLY A 110 -5.19 3.69 -0.98
N LYS A 111 -6.12 3.61 -0.01
CA LYS A 111 -6.40 2.38 0.75
C LYS A 111 -6.84 1.25 -0.17
N LEU A 112 -7.81 1.51 -1.05
CA LEU A 112 -8.30 0.51 -1.99
C LEU A 112 -7.20 0.09 -2.96
N TYR A 113 -6.50 1.07 -3.55
CA TYR A 113 -5.41 0.81 -4.47
C TYR A 113 -4.34 -0.10 -3.84
N GLY A 114 -3.85 0.25 -2.65
CA GLY A 114 -2.80 -0.51 -1.96
C GLY A 114 -3.24 -1.92 -1.56
N LEU A 115 -4.50 -2.08 -1.14
CA LEU A 115 -5.07 -3.39 -0.82
C LEU A 115 -5.13 -4.29 -2.06
N ILE A 116 -5.70 -3.79 -3.16
CA ILE A 116 -5.80 -4.55 -4.41
C ILE A 116 -4.41 -4.83 -5.00
N PHE A 117 -3.49 -3.86 -4.91
CA PHE A 117 -2.10 -4.03 -5.32
C PHE A 117 -1.43 -5.21 -4.58
N GLN A 118 -1.60 -5.30 -3.25
CA GLN A 118 -1.02 -6.41 -2.47
C GLN A 118 -1.64 -7.75 -2.87
N ILE A 119 -2.96 -7.81 -3.06
CA ILE A 119 -3.63 -9.04 -3.51
C ILE A 119 -3.11 -9.49 -4.88
N ILE A 120 -2.88 -8.55 -5.80
CA ILE A 120 -2.33 -8.84 -7.12
C ILE A 120 -0.87 -9.29 -7.03
N ASP A 121 -0.05 -8.68 -6.18
CA ASP A 121 1.35 -9.08 -5.96
C ASP A 121 1.43 -10.54 -5.51
N ASP A 122 0.56 -10.94 -4.58
CA ASP A 122 0.47 -12.33 -4.11
C ASP A 122 0.03 -13.31 -5.21
N ILE A 123 -0.93 -12.91 -6.06
CA ILE A 123 -1.37 -13.72 -7.21
C ILE A 123 -0.22 -13.91 -8.22
N ILE A 124 0.54 -12.85 -8.46
CA ILE A 124 1.68 -12.89 -9.37
C ILE A 124 2.81 -13.74 -8.79
N ASP A 125 3.12 -13.62 -7.49
CA ASP A 125 4.15 -14.45 -6.84
C ASP A 125 3.84 -15.94 -6.92
N GLU A 126 2.56 -16.32 -6.89
CA GLU A 126 2.13 -17.71 -7.02
C GLU A 126 2.24 -18.25 -8.47
N ARG A 127 2.08 -17.38 -9.48
CA ARG A 127 1.94 -17.77 -10.90
C ARG A 127 3.24 -17.72 -11.71
N GLU A 128 4.17 -16.82 -11.39
CA GLU A 128 5.26 -16.47 -12.30
C GLU A 128 6.58 -17.18 -11.99
N ASN A 129 7.39 -17.39 -13.04
CA ASN A 129 8.73 -17.93 -12.98
C ASN A 129 9.77 -16.83 -12.73
N PHE A 130 10.93 -17.19 -12.17
CA PHE A 130 12.05 -16.30 -11.83
C PHE A 130 12.45 -15.29 -12.92
N LYS A 131 12.33 -15.65 -14.20
CA LYS A 131 12.72 -14.79 -15.33
C LYS A 131 11.82 -13.56 -15.49
N THR A 132 10.55 -13.66 -15.13
CA THR A 132 9.54 -12.59 -15.29
C THR A 132 9.47 -11.68 -14.07
N LEU A 133 9.65 -12.23 -12.87
CA LEU A 133 9.52 -11.49 -11.60
C LEU A 133 10.77 -10.70 -11.18
N GLY A 134 11.96 -11.10 -11.65
CA GLY A 134 13.22 -10.56 -11.11
C GLY A 134 13.48 -10.88 -9.63
N LYS A 135 12.57 -11.64 -9.00
CA LYS A 135 12.64 -12.18 -7.62
C LYS A 135 12.36 -13.70 -7.65
N THR A 136 12.70 -14.42 -6.59
CA THR A 136 12.45 -15.88 -6.50
C THR A 136 10.95 -16.12 -6.36
N PRO A 137 10.30 -16.85 -7.31
CA PRO A 137 8.86 -17.14 -7.26
C PRO A 137 8.52 -18.13 -6.15
N GLY A 138 7.26 -18.09 -5.68
CA GLY A 138 6.77 -18.96 -4.61
C GLY A 138 7.50 -18.76 -3.28
N LYS A 139 8.09 -17.57 -3.07
CA LYS A 139 8.80 -17.23 -1.84
C LYS A 139 7.84 -17.21 -0.66
N ASP A 140 6.66 -16.67 -0.85
CA ASP A 140 5.64 -16.55 0.20
C ASP A 140 5.15 -17.92 0.65
N LYS A 141 4.92 -18.85 -0.28
CA LYS A 141 4.56 -20.24 0.04
C LYS A 141 5.70 -20.99 0.76
N LYS A 142 6.97 -20.79 0.35
CA LYS A 142 8.14 -21.39 1.02
C LYS A 142 8.37 -20.83 2.41
N GLN A 143 7.97 -19.59 2.66
CA GLN A 143 8.05 -18.95 3.99
C GLN A 143 6.82 -19.23 4.86
N GLY A 144 5.84 -20.02 4.38
CA GLY A 144 4.63 -20.31 5.12
C GLY A 144 3.72 -19.11 5.34
N LYS A 145 3.79 -18.09 4.47
CA LYS A 145 2.97 -16.87 4.58
C LYS A 145 1.51 -17.16 4.32
N SER A 146 0.67 -16.57 5.14
CA SER A 146 -0.78 -16.59 4.97
C SER A 146 -1.19 -15.45 4.04
N THR A 147 -1.57 -15.80 2.80
CA THR A 147 -2.01 -14.83 1.79
C THR A 147 -3.53 -14.89 1.58
N PHE A 148 -4.10 -13.80 1.04
CA PHE A 148 -5.54 -13.77 0.77
C PHE A 148 -5.95 -14.82 -0.26
N ILE A 149 -5.07 -15.14 -1.22
CA ILE A 149 -5.29 -16.21 -2.20
C ILE A 149 -5.17 -17.60 -1.59
N SER A 150 -4.24 -17.83 -0.65
CA SER A 150 -4.10 -19.14 0.02
C SER A 150 -5.29 -19.44 0.95
N SER A 151 -5.96 -18.40 1.47
CA SER A 151 -7.15 -18.53 2.33
C SER A 151 -8.47 -18.60 1.56
N SER A 152 -8.45 -18.52 0.22
CA SER A 152 -9.63 -18.42 -0.64
C SER A 152 -9.40 -19.09 -1.99
N ASN A 153 -10.48 -19.38 -2.73
CA ASN A 153 -10.30 -19.77 -4.12
C ASN A 153 -10.03 -18.54 -5.02
N LYS A 154 -9.27 -18.75 -6.08
CA LYS A 154 -8.85 -17.70 -7.01
C LYS A 154 -10.02 -16.91 -7.61
N LYS A 155 -11.11 -17.58 -7.98
CA LYS A 155 -12.30 -16.94 -8.55
C LYS A 155 -12.92 -15.94 -7.56
N TYR A 156 -12.98 -16.31 -6.28
CA TYR A 156 -13.45 -15.42 -5.22
C TYR A 156 -12.55 -14.18 -5.08
N VAL A 157 -11.23 -14.37 -5.09
CA VAL A 157 -10.26 -13.26 -4.95
C VAL A 157 -10.37 -12.28 -6.12
N ILE A 158 -10.47 -12.78 -7.35
CA ILE A 158 -10.67 -11.96 -8.54
C ILE A 158 -11.98 -11.18 -8.45
N ASN A 159 -13.09 -11.85 -8.13
CA ASN A 159 -14.37 -11.18 -7.93
C ASN A 159 -14.35 -10.14 -6.82
N PHE A 160 -13.66 -10.41 -5.72
CA PHE A 160 -13.47 -9.45 -4.64
C PHE A 160 -12.80 -8.17 -5.14
N CYS A 161 -11.72 -8.27 -5.93
CA CYS A 161 -11.04 -7.11 -6.51
C CYS A 161 -11.97 -6.31 -7.44
N HIS A 162 -12.64 -6.97 -8.39
CA HIS A 162 -13.58 -6.33 -9.30
C HIS A 162 -14.72 -5.62 -8.57
N THR A 163 -15.35 -6.31 -7.61
CA THR A 163 -16.49 -5.76 -6.87
C THR A 163 -16.08 -4.53 -6.07
N ASN A 164 -14.95 -4.57 -5.35
CA ASN A 164 -14.51 -3.44 -4.54
C ASN A 164 -14.15 -2.22 -5.40
N ILE A 165 -13.44 -2.40 -6.52
CA ILE A 165 -13.10 -1.31 -7.43
C ILE A 165 -14.37 -0.72 -8.05
N ASN A 166 -15.26 -1.53 -8.59
CA ASN A 166 -16.48 -1.05 -9.23
C ASN A 166 -17.40 -0.32 -8.25
N ASN A 167 -17.55 -0.85 -7.03
CA ASN A 167 -18.35 -0.18 -5.99
C ASN A 167 -17.73 1.17 -5.62
N PHE A 168 -16.40 1.23 -5.46
CA PHE A 168 -15.72 2.47 -5.13
C PHE A 168 -15.88 3.52 -6.23
N ILE A 169 -15.75 3.14 -7.51
CA ILE A 169 -15.96 4.03 -8.65
C ILE A 169 -17.42 4.55 -8.65
N ASN A 170 -18.40 3.64 -8.50
CA ASN A 170 -19.81 4.01 -8.50
C ASN A 170 -20.18 4.98 -7.37
N MET A 171 -19.65 4.76 -6.17
CA MET A 171 -19.89 5.61 -5.00
C MET A 171 -19.19 6.98 -5.10
N ASN A 172 -18.17 7.10 -5.94
CA ASN A 172 -17.31 8.28 -6.02
C ASN A 172 -17.29 8.93 -7.42
N LYS A 173 -18.34 8.77 -8.21
CA LYS A 173 -18.47 9.29 -9.59
C LYS A 173 -18.11 10.77 -9.72
N PHE A 174 -18.51 11.59 -8.74
CA PHE A 174 -18.17 13.02 -8.72
C PHE A 174 -16.67 13.27 -8.83
N TYR A 175 -15.84 12.49 -8.12
CA TYR A 175 -14.40 12.67 -8.13
C TYR A 175 -13.77 12.10 -9.40
N PHE A 176 -14.26 10.97 -9.91
CA PHE A 176 -13.76 10.35 -11.13
C PHE A 176 -14.13 11.15 -12.38
N ASN A 177 -15.31 11.76 -12.43
CA ASN A 177 -15.64 12.72 -13.50
C ASN A 177 -14.70 13.92 -13.53
N LYS A 178 -14.12 14.30 -12.39
CA LYS A 178 -13.15 15.39 -12.31
C LYS A 178 -11.73 14.93 -12.63
N TRP A 179 -11.39 13.68 -12.32
CA TRP A 179 -10.06 13.10 -12.48
C TRP A 179 -10.18 11.67 -13.04
N ASN A 180 -10.55 11.57 -14.31
CA ASN A 180 -10.72 10.27 -15.01
C ASN A 180 -9.48 9.38 -14.96
N ILE A 181 -8.29 9.97 -14.95
CA ILE A 181 -7.03 9.23 -14.82
C ILE A 181 -6.99 8.35 -13.57
N LEU A 182 -7.62 8.75 -12.47
CA LEU A 182 -7.67 7.94 -11.25
C LEU A 182 -8.50 6.67 -11.43
N GLU A 183 -9.59 6.74 -12.22
CA GLU A 183 -10.38 5.56 -12.59
C GLU A 183 -9.57 4.63 -13.47
N GLU A 184 -8.91 5.16 -14.50
CA GLU A 184 -8.06 4.37 -15.40
C GLU A 184 -6.96 3.63 -14.64
N VAL A 185 -6.32 4.29 -13.65
CA VAL A 185 -5.28 3.68 -12.82
C VAL A 185 -5.81 2.52 -11.98
N LEU A 186 -7.04 2.63 -11.41
CA LEU A 186 -7.68 1.49 -10.72
C LEU A 186 -8.00 0.34 -11.68
N LEU A 187 -8.53 0.65 -12.86
CA LEU A 187 -8.88 -0.35 -13.86
C LEU A 187 -7.63 -1.06 -14.44
N LEU A 188 -6.49 -0.37 -14.50
CA LEU A 188 -5.21 -0.98 -14.89
C LEU A 188 -4.75 -2.08 -13.91
N LEU A 189 -5.09 -1.97 -12.60
CA LEU A 189 -4.82 -3.06 -11.66
C LEU A 189 -5.57 -4.33 -12.04
N LEU A 190 -6.85 -4.21 -12.44
CA LEU A 190 -7.68 -5.37 -12.81
C LEU A 190 -7.17 -6.10 -14.05
N LYS A 191 -6.45 -5.42 -14.95
CA LYS A 191 -5.85 -6.04 -16.14
C LYS A 191 -4.72 -7.01 -15.80
N LYS A 192 -4.21 -6.99 -14.57
CA LYS A 192 -3.15 -7.90 -14.09
C LYS A 192 -3.71 -9.18 -13.46
N LEU A 193 -5.01 -9.29 -13.22
CA LEU A 193 -5.71 -10.46 -12.69
C LEU A 193 -5.99 -11.50 -13.78
#